data_58180682b742ae5999332e1c9105e363
#
_entry.id   58180682b742ae5999332e1c9105e363
#
_cell.length_a   1.000
_cell.length_b   1.000
_cell.length_c   1.000
_cell.angle_alpha   90.00
_cell.angle_beta   90.00
_cell.angle_gamma   90.00
#
_symmetry.space_group_name_H-M   'P 1'
#
loop_
_entity.id
_entity.type
_entity.pdbx_description
1 polymer ?
#
loop_
_entity_poly.entity_id
_entity_poly.type
_entity_poly.pdbx_seq_one_letter_code
_entity_poly.pdbx_strand_id
1 'polypeptide(L)'
;MELLRELGPFHYMMNQGNVGDALIAASTVALFEREELNFSSCGPELPAGKEEITLVYGGGGGFVPYFGMLPHYVRLFSDPRLRKCVILPQSFRDCDELVDVLDERFTVFCRERASYDYCLSRNGKARFLLADDMAVAAEPEMLKKRPVRLPFLEMEERAWG
;
A
#
# COMPACT_ATOMS: atom_id res chain seq x y z
N MET A 1 13.94 -3.18 -0.19
CA MET A 1 14.28 -1.92 -0.90
C MET A 1 14.77 -2.16 -2.33
N GLU A 2 15.58 -3.17 -2.60
CA GLU A 2 16.05 -3.51 -3.95
C GLU A 2 14.89 -3.66 -4.96
N LEU A 3 13.87 -4.44 -4.62
CA LEU A 3 12.66 -4.58 -5.44
C LEU A 3 12.04 -3.23 -5.88
N LEU A 4 11.96 -2.26 -4.97
CA LEU A 4 11.36 -0.95 -5.27
C LEU A 4 12.25 -0.10 -6.18
N ARG A 5 13.58 -0.22 -6.07
CA ARG A 5 14.52 0.44 -7.00
C ARG A 5 14.40 -0.12 -8.41
N GLU A 6 14.17 -1.44 -8.54
CA GLU A 6 13.99 -2.11 -9.82
C GLU A 6 12.66 -1.78 -10.53
N LEU A 7 11.67 -1.23 -9.81
CA LEU A 7 10.41 -0.80 -10.41
C LEU A 7 10.58 0.41 -11.36
N GLY A 8 11.62 1.24 -11.13
CA GLY A 8 11.71 2.56 -11.74
C GLY A 8 10.71 3.54 -11.13
N PRO A 9 10.26 4.57 -11.86
CA PRO A 9 9.26 5.52 -11.37
C PRO A 9 7.93 4.83 -11.07
N PHE A 10 7.32 5.12 -9.90
CA PHE A 10 6.04 4.54 -9.51
C PHE A 10 5.12 5.55 -8.83
N HIS A 11 3.83 5.22 -8.77
CA HIS A 11 2.85 5.93 -7.98
C HIS A 11 2.72 5.27 -6.60
N TYR A 12 2.77 6.07 -5.55
CA TYR A 12 2.53 5.61 -4.19
C TYR A 12 1.12 5.99 -3.75
N MET A 13 0.32 4.97 -3.43
CA MET A 13 -1.02 5.11 -2.88
C MET A 13 -0.97 4.69 -1.41
N MET A 14 -1.07 5.65 -0.50
CA MET A 14 -1.12 5.34 0.93
C MET A 14 -2.44 4.68 1.31
N ASN A 15 -2.40 3.74 2.24
CA ASN A 15 -3.61 3.22 2.86
C ASN A 15 -4.24 4.32 3.72
N GLN A 16 -5.52 4.62 3.48
CA GLN A 16 -6.28 5.60 4.26
C GLN A 16 -6.92 4.90 5.45
N GLY A 17 -6.75 5.45 6.64
CA GLY A 17 -7.28 4.84 7.85
C GLY A 17 -7.05 5.68 9.09
N ASN A 18 -6.72 5.06 10.18
CA ASN A 18 -6.50 5.69 11.48
C ASN A 18 -5.06 6.22 11.66
N VAL A 19 -4.75 6.69 12.88
CA VAL A 19 -3.40 7.21 13.23
C VAL A 19 -2.29 6.18 12.99
N GLY A 20 -2.56 4.88 13.14
CA GLY A 20 -1.61 3.82 12.84
C GLY A 20 -1.26 3.78 11.35
N ASP A 21 -2.26 3.89 10.47
CA ASP A 21 -2.04 3.96 9.02
C ASP A 21 -1.29 5.24 8.64
N ALA A 22 -1.55 6.35 9.34
CA ALA A 22 -0.79 7.59 9.16
C ALA A 22 0.69 7.43 9.51
N LEU A 23 1.01 6.73 10.60
CA LEU A 23 2.38 6.41 10.98
C LEU A 23 3.06 5.52 9.94
N ILE A 24 2.37 4.48 9.46
CA ILE A 24 2.85 3.59 8.41
C ILE A 24 3.17 4.39 7.14
N ALA A 25 2.26 5.28 6.72
CA ALA A 25 2.46 6.13 5.54
C ALA A 25 3.67 7.07 5.71
N ALA A 26 3.77 7.73 6.88
CA ALA A 26 4.88 8.62 7.19
C ALA A 26 6.23 7.89 7.15
N SER A 27 6.29 6.71 7.76
CA SER A 27 7.47 5.85 7.79
C SER A 27 7.86 5.39 6.38
N THR A 28 6.87 5.03 5.58
CA THR A 28 7.07 4.62 4.18
C THR A 28 7.66 5.76 3.34
N VAL A 29 7.08 6.96 3.41
CA VAL A 29 7.57 8.13 2.65
C VAL A 29 8.97 8.50 3.09
N ALA A 30 9.25 8.55 4.40
CA ALA A 30 10.57 8.84 4.93
C ALA A 30 11.63 7.83 4.44
N LEU A 31 11.25 6.56 4.35
CA LEU A 31 12.11 5.51 3.81
C LEU A 31 12.35 5.70 2.30
N PHE A 32 11.32 6.01 1.53
CA PHE A 32 11.46 6.25 0.08
C PHE A 32 12.37 7.43 -0.22
N GLU A 33 12.24 8.53 0.56
CA GLU A 33 13.10 9.70 0.43
C GLU A 33 14.56 9.38 0.81
N ARG A 34 14.79 8.65 1.90
CA ARG A 34 16.13 8.20 2.30
C ARG A 34 16.82 7.36 1.25
N GLU A 35 16.05 6.49 0.62
CA GLU A 35 16.55 5.57 -0.41
C GLU A 35 16.53 6.18 -1.83
N GLU A 36 16.23 7.49 -1.92
CA GLU A 36 16.19 8.27 -3.17
C GLU A 36 15.34 7.63 -4.27
N LEU A 37 14.20 7.03 -3.89
CA LEU A 37 13.30 6.40 -4.84
C LEU A 37 12.54 7.46 -5.64
N ASN A 38 12.33 7.18 -6.93
CA ASN A 38 11.55 8.05 -7.81
C ASN A 38 10.06 7.71 -7.71
N PHE A 39 9.31 8.45 -6.92
CA PHE A 39 7.89 8.22 -6.70
C PHE A 39 7.05 9.50 -6.72
N SER A 40 5.76 9.35 -6.97
CA SER A 40 4.75 10.40 -6.82
C SER A 40 3.57 9.86 -6.02
N SER A 41 3.14 10.58 -4.98
CA SER A 41 1.95 10.20 -4.23
C SER A 41 0.68 10.41 -5.07
N CYS A 42 -0.27 9.49 -4.96
CA CYS A 42 -1.59 9.61 -5.56
C CYS A 42 -2.69 9.41 -4.52
N GLY A 43 -3.91 9.88 -4.84
CA GLY A 43 -5.10 9.68 -4.01
C GLY A 43 -5.60 8.23 -4.06
N PRO A 44 -6.83 7.98 -3.56
CA PRO A 44 -7.39 6.63 -3.49
C PRO A 44 -7.76 6.03 -4.86
N GLU A 45 -7.73 6.84 -5.91
CA GLU A 45 -7.97 6.41 -7.29
C GLU A 45 -6.67 6.41 -8.10
N LEU A 46 -6.61 5.53 -9.10
CA LEU A 46 -5.46 5.51 -10.02
C LEU A 46 -5.35 6.81 -10.82
N PRO A 47 -4.14 7.28 -11.12
CA PRO A 47 -3.93 8.49 -11.91
C PRO A 47 -4.70 8.45 -13.24
N ALA A 48 -5.41 9.55 -13.53
CA ALA A 48 -6.10 9.70 -14.80
C ALA A 48 -5.15 9.87 -15.98
N GLY A 49 -5.55 9.46 -17.18
CA GLY A 49 -4.79 9.67 -18.42
C GLY A 49 -3.50 8.85 -18.54
N LYS A 50 -3.25 7.89 -17.66
CA LYS A 50 -2.12 6.94 -17.74
C LYS A 50 -2.61 5.63 -18.35
N GLU A 51 -1.93 5.17 -19.41
CA GLU A 51 -2.20 3.87 -20.04
C GLU A 51 -1.56 2.71 -19.27
N GLU A 52 -0.39 2.96 -18.66
CA GLU A 52 0.35 1.99 -17.86
C GLU A 52 0.73 2.59 -16.51
N ILE A 53 0.45 1.86 -15.44
CA ILE A 53 0.68 2.30 -14.07
C ILE A 53 1.52 1.27 -13.32
N THR A 54 2.63 1.72 -12.74
CA THR A 54 3.35 1.00 -11.69
C THR A 54 2.90 1.58 -10.36
N LEU A 55 2.30 0.74 -9.50
CA LEU A 55 1.74 1.14 -8.22
C LEU A 55 2.51 0.52 -7.06
N VAL A 56 2.78 1.31 -6.04
CA VAL A 56 3.13 0.82 -4.70
C VAL A 56 1.99 1.20 -3.77
N TYR A 57 1.26 0.20 -3.27
CA TYR A 57 0.15 0.39 -2.34
C TYR A 57 0.66 0.30 -0.90
N GLY A 58 0.23 1.22 -0.04
CA GLY A 58 0.69 1.33 1.34
C GLY A 58 0.36 0.12 2.21
N GLY A 59 1.15 -0.09 3.23
CA GLY A 59 0.95 -1.12 4.25
C GLY A 59 -0.22 -0.82 5.20
N GLY A 60 -0.57 -1.78 6.07
CA GLY A 60 -1.56 -1.59 7.12
C GLY A 60 -2.45 -2.80 7.39
N GLY A 61 -3.67 -2.56 7.89
CA GLY A 61 -4.65 -3.59 8.26
C GLY A 61 -5.98 -3.49 7.51
N GLY A 62 -6.03 -2.81 6.37
CA GLY A 62 -7.27 -2.47 5.68
C GLY A 62 -7.96 -3.60 4.92
N PHE A 63 -7.27 -4.70 4.62
CA PHE A 63 -7.82 -5.79 3.79
C PHE A 63 -8.63 -6.79 4.63
N VAL A 64 -9.65 -6.26 5.28
CA VAL A 64 -10.61 -7.01 6.10
C VAL A 64 -12.03 -6.51 5.80
N PRO A 65 -13.07 -7.36 5.93
CA PRO A 65 -14.46 -6.97 5.63
C PRO A 65 -15.00 -5.84 6.50
N TYR A 66 -14.48 -5.72 7.71
CA TYR A 66 -14.95 -4.78 8.74
C TYR A 66 -15.09 -3.34 8.25
N PHE A 67 -14.18 -2.88 7.39
CA PHE A 67 -14.18 -1.49 6.92
C PHE A 67 -15.05 -1.25 5.67
N GLY A 68 -15.66 -2.30 5.10
CA GLY A 68 -16.50 -2.18 3.91
C GLY A 68 -15.79 -1.76 2.61
N MET A 69 -14.46 -1.72 2.62
CA MET A 69 -13.64 -1.22 1.50
C MET A 69 -13.23 -2.29 0.49
N LEU A 70 -13.49 -3.57 0.77
CA LEU A 70 -13.06 -4.67 -0.12
C LEU A 70 -13.53 -4.51 -1.57
N PRO A 71 -14.80 -4.11 -1.87
CA PRO A 71 -15.22 -3.91 -3.25
C PRO A 71 -14.44 -2.81 -3.99
N HIS A 72 -14.01 -1.77 -3.26
CA HIS A 72 -13.14 -0.73 -3.83
C HIS A 72 -11.77 -1.30 -4.20
N TYR A 73 -11.15 -2.08 -3.32
CA TYR A 73 -9.84 -2.69 -3.59
C TYR A 73 -9.89 -3.72 -4.71
N VAL A 74 -10.96 -4.54 -4.77
CA VAL A 74 -11.17 -5.48 -5.88
C VAL A 74 -11.22 -4.73 -7.22
N ARG A 75 -11.99 -3.62 -7.30
CA ARG A 75 -12.04 -2.79 -8.50
C ARG A 75 -10.69 -2.16 -8.83
N LEU A 76 -10.00 -1.59 -7.84
CA LEU A 76 -8.70 -0.95 -7.98
C LEU A 76 -7.66 -1.90 -8.56
N PHE A 77 -7.53 -3.10 -7.98
CA PHE A 77 -6.51 -4.06 -8.38
C PHE A 77 -6.88 -4.87 -9.63
N SER A 78 -8.16 -4.85 -10.02
CA SER A 78 -8.61 -5.40 -11.32
C SER A 78 -8.38 -4.43 -12.49
N ASP A 79 -7.92 -3.19 -12.25
CA ASP A 79 -7.73 -2.22 -13.33
C ASP A 79 -6.66 -2.71 -14.32
N PRO A 80 -6.99 -2.81 -15.63
CA PRO A 80 -6.05 -3.33 -16.63
C PRO A 80 -4.85 -2.40 -16.89
N ARG A 81 -4.90 -1.15 -16.44
CA ARG A 81 -3.77 -0.22 -16.54
C ARG A 81 -2.64 -0.53 -15.55
N LEU A 82 -2.90 -1.30 -14.50
CA LEU A 82 -1.85 -1.75 -13.58
C LEU A 82 -0.94 -2.75 -14.29
N ARG A 83 0.32 -2.36 -14.51
CA ARG A 83 1.35 -3.22 -15.12
C ARG A 83 2.17 -3.96 -14.07
N LYS A 84 2.47 -3.28 -12.98
CA LYS A 84 3.14 -3.83 -11.80
C LYS A 84 2.52 -3.21 -10.56
N CYS A 85 2.31 -4.02 -9.55
CA CYS A 85 1.82 -3.56 -8.26
C CYS A 85 2.61 -4.22 -7.13
N VAL A 86 3.16 -3.42 -6.25
CA VAL A 86 3.74 -3.87 -4.99
C VAL A 86 2.82 -3.45 -3.87
N ILE A 87 2.29 -4.40 -3.13
CA ILE A 87 1.52 -4.15 -1.90
C ILE A 87 2.48 -4.29 -0.73
N LEU A 88 2.70 -3.18 -0.02
CA LEU A 88 3.55 -3.14 1.17
C LEU A 88 2.92 -3.94 2.31
N PRO A 89 3.65 -4.26 3.40
CA PRO A 89 3.18 -5.20 4.41
C PRO A 89 1.76 -4.95 4.93
N GLN A 90 0.86 -5.87 4.61
CA GLN A 90 -0.58 -5.82 4.90
C GLN A 90 -1.04 -7.05 5.68
N SER A 91 -2.14 -6.84 6.45
CA SER A 91 -2.94 -7.95 6.99
C SER A 91 -4.08 -8.30 6.04
N PHE A 92 -4.27 -9.60 5.82
CA PHE A 92 -5.34 -10.17 5.01
C PHE A 92 -6.20 -11.10 5.87
N ARG A 93 -7.51 -10.86 5.87
CA ARG A 93 -8.47 -11.75 6.55
C ARG A 93 -9.84 -11.69 5.87
N ASP A 94 -10.42 -12.83 5.60
CA ASP A 94 -11.79 -12.97 5.08
C ASP A 94 -12.03 -12.08 3.85
N CYS A 95 -11.02 -11.96 2.97
CA CYS A 95 -11.03 -11.09 1.81
C CYS A 95 -10.76 -11.86 0.51
N ASP A 96 -11.43 -12.98 0.37
CA ASP A 96 -11.27 -13.95 -0.71
C ASP A 96 -11.30 -13.31 -2.09
N GLU A 97 -12.32 -12.50 -2.38
CA GLU A 97 -12.48 -11.84 -3.67
C GLU A 97 -11.30 -10.90 -3.99
N LEU A 98 -10.72 -10.25 -2.96
CA LEU A 98 -9.56 -9.42 -3.14
C LEU A 98 -8.32 -10.25 -3.48
N VAL A 99 -8.11 -11.37 -2.79
CA VAL A 99 -6.97 -12.25 -3.05
C VAL A 99 -7.07 -12.88 -4.44
N ASP A 100 -8.28 -13.21 -4.90
CA ASP A 100 -8.52 -13.83 -6.21
C ASP A 100 -8.15 -12.95 -7.41
N VAL A 101 -8.23 -11.61 -7.27
CA VAL A 101 -7.89 -10.68 -8.36
C VAL A 101 -6.39 -10.36 -8.46
N LEU A 102 -5.60 -10.81 -7.48
CA LEU A 102 -4.14 -10.61 -7.51
C LEU A 102 -3.51 -11.65 -8.46
N ASP A 103 -2.86 -11.19 -9.50
CA ASP A 103 -2.21 -12.02 -10.50
C ASP A 103 -0.69 -11.84 -10.51
N GLU A 104 -0.02 -12.29 -11.55
CA GLU A 104 1.45 -12.22 -11.70
C GLU A 104 2.03 -10.80 -11.73
N ARG A 105 1.18 -9.78 -11.90
CA ARG A 105 1.57 -8.37 -11.80
C ARG A 105 1.86 -7.93 -10.38
N PHE A 106 1.43 -8.74 -9.38
CA PHE A 106 1.48 -8.37 -7.96
C PHE A 106 2.63 -9.03 -7.22
N THR A 107 3.37 -8.20 -6.46
CA THR A 107 4.21 -8.66 -5.36
C THR A 107 3.61 -8.13 -4.06
N VAL A 108 3.23 -9.05 -3.18
CA VAL A 108 2.47 -8.76 -1.98
C VAL A 108 3.28 -9.10 -0.75
N PHE A 109 3.48 -8.14 0.12
CA PHE A 109 4.08 -8.38 1.41
C PHE A 109 2.98 -8.54 2.46
N CYS A 110 3.03 -9.65 3.19
CA CYS A 110 2.19 -9.90 4.35
C CYS A 110 2.98 -9.56 5.61
N ARG A 111 2.38 -8.84 6.55
CA ARG A 111 3.08 -8.42 7.78
C ARG A 111 3.08 -9.47 8.88
N GLU A 112 2.26 -10.52 8.75
CA GLU A 112 2.21 -11.65 9.69
C GLU A 112 1.96 -12.98 8.97
N ARG A 113 2.37 -14.06 9.63
CA ARG A 113 2.30 -15.42 9.11
C ARG A 113 0.89 -15.86 8.73
N ALA A 114 -0.11 -15.48 9.52
CA ALA A 114 -1.50 -15.84 9.27
C ALA A 114 -2.01 -15.29 7.91
N SER A 115 -1.72 -14.03 7.60
CA SER A 115 -2.04 -13.43 6.30
C SER A 115 -1.31 -14.10 5.15
N TYR A 116 -0.04 -14.42 5.34
CA TYR A 116 0.77 -15.09 4.33
C TYR A 116 0.21 -16.48 3.99
N ASP A 117 -0.05 -17.31 5.02
CA ASP A 117 -0.59 -18.66 4.82
C ASP A 117 -2.00 -18.63 4.20
N TYR A 118 -2.83 -17.65 4.62
CA TYR A 118 -4.15 -17.42 4.03
C TYR A 118 -4.05 -17.10 2.53
N CYS A 119 -3.22 -16.17 2.15
CA CYS A 119 -3.05 -15.77 0.74
C CYS A 119 -2.50 -16.93 -0.10
N LEU A 120 -1.47 -17.64 0.37
CA LEU A 120 -0.89 -18.78 -0.34
C LEU A 120 -1.87 -19.95 -0.52
N SER A 121 -2.73 -20.20 0.46
CA SER A 121 -3.71 -21.29 0.37
C SER A 121 -4.75 -21.02 -0.72
N ARG A 122 -4.95 -19.76 -1.09
CA ARG A 122 -5.99 -19.34 -2.02
C ARG A 122 -5.47 -18.97 -3.41
N ASN A 123 -4.30 -18.36 -3.49
CA ASN A 123 -3.81 -17.79 -4.75
C ASN A 123 -2.35 -18.17 -4.98
N GLY A 124 -2.10 -18.85 -6.10
CA GLY A 124 -0.75 -19.25 -6.54
C GLY A 124 -0.19 -18.39 -7.69
N LYS A 125 -0.88 -17.30 -8.10
CA LYS A 125 -0.45 -16.47 -9.23
C LYS A 125 0.42 -15.30 -8.78
N ALA A 126 -0.01 -14.56 -7.76
CA ALA A 126 0.74 -13.46 -7.18
C ALA A 126 1.94 -13.96 -6.38
N ARG A 127 2.96 -13.13 -6.26
CA ARG A 127 4.13 -13.42 -5.41
C ARG A 127 3.88 -12.91 -4.00
N PHE A 128 3.73 -13.81 -3.02
CA PHE A 128 3.57 -13.47 -1.61
C PHE A 128 4.89 -13.60 -0.85
N LEU A 129 5.15 -12.65 0.03
CA LEU A 129 6.36 -12.56 0.86
C LEU A 129 5.98 -12.13 2.28
N LEU A 130 6.81 -12.47 3.26
CA LEU A 130 6.71 -11.94 4.63
C LEU A 130 7.66 -10.75 4.77
N ALA A 131 7.19 -9.67 5.41
CA ALA A 131 8.02 -8.56 5.83
C ALA A 131 7.41 -7.85 7.04
N ASP A 132 8.26 -7.17 7.80
CA ASP A 132 7.82 -6.36 8.94
C ASP A 132 6.95 -5.18 8.47
N ASP A 133 6.08 -4.72 9.37
CA ASP A 133 5.25 -3.52 9.16
C ASP A 133 6.14 -2.30 8.88
N MET A 134 5.73 -1.45 7.94
CA MET A 134 6.49 -0.25 7.56
C MET A 134 6.69 0.73 8.71
N ALA A 135 5.82 0.71 9.73
CA ALA A 135 6.00 1.53 10.93
C ALA A 135 7.29 1.18 11.69
N VAL A 136 7.76 -0.06 11.59
CA VAL A 136 9.00 -0.54 12.26
C VAL A 136 10.25 -0.13 11.48
N ALA A 137 10.11 0.16 10.19
CA ALA A 137 11.23 0.50 9.32
C ALA A 137 11.75 1.93 9.50
N ALA A 138 10.97 2.82 10.15
CA ALA A 138 11.35 4.20 10.36
C ALA A 138 12.14 4.40 11.66
N GLU A 139 13.29 5.00 11.54
CA GLU A 139 14.03 5.53 12.68
C GLU A 139 13.34 6.81 13.18
N PRO A 140 13.25 7.06 14.51
CA PRO A 140 12.60 8.25 15.07
C PRO A 140 13.08 9.58 14.48
N GLU A 141 14.37 9.66 14.13
CA GLU A 141 14.98 10.84 13.51
C GLU A 141 14.46 11.14 12.10
N MET A 142 14.04 10.11 11.37
CA MET A 142 13.46 10.27 10.04
C MET A 142 12.08 10.96 10.12
N LEU A 143 11.31 10.64 11.16
CA LEU A 143 9.97 11.21 11.38
C LEU A 143 10.00 12.65 11.91
N LYS A 144 11.10 13.06 12.57
CA LYS A 144 11.24 14.43 13.11
C LYS A 144 11.54 15.48 12.05
N LYS A 145 12.07 15.12 10.90
CA LYS A 145 12.62 16.05 9.92
C LYS A 145 11.59 16.75 9.05
N ARG A 146 10.37 16.24 8.93
CA ARG A 146 9.27 16.90 8.20
C ARG A 146 7.91 16.53 8.79
N PRO A 147 6.99 17.50 8.98
CA PRO A 147 5.59 17.16 9.11
C PRO A 147 5.17 16.48 7.79
N VAL A 148 4.85 15.21 7.84
CA VAL A 148 4.25 14.52 6.70
C VAL A 148 2.86 15.13 6.52
N ARG A 149 2.67 15.95 5.49
CA ARG A 149 1.34 16.40 5.08
C ARG A 149 0.61 15.18 4.54
N LEU A 150 -0.22 14.59 5.36
CA LEU A 150 -1.09 13.50 4.97
C LEU A 150 -2.36 14.13 4.40
N PRO A 151 -2.69 13.93 3.12
CA PRO A 151 -3.83 14.61 2.47
C PRO A 151 -5.16 14.42 3.19
N PHE A 152 -5.33 13.34 3.96
CA PHE A 152 -6.56 13.08 4.71
C PHE A 152 -6.64 13.87 6.03
N LEU A 153 -5.54 14.34 6.63
CA LEU A 153 -5.57 15.21 7.80
C LEU A 153 -6.05 16.63 7.43
N GLU A 154 -5.80 17.06 6.19
CA GLU A 154 -6.32 18.34 5.70
C GLU A 154 -7.84 18.30 5.42
N MET A 155 -8.43 17.10 5.25
CA MET A 155 -9.88 16.95 5.05
C MET A 155 -10.68 17.12 6.36
N GLU A 156 -10.13 16.73 7.52
CA GLU A 156 -10.83 16.88 8.80
C GLU A 156 -10.95 18.34 9.24
N GLU A 157 -9.97 19.18 8.98
CA GLU A 157 -10.07 20.62 9.31
C GLU A 157 -11.17 21.34 8.52
N ARG A 158 -11.54 20.87 7.33
CA ARG A 158 -12.63 21.45 6.52
C ARG A 158 -14.02 20.93 6.87
N ALA A 159 -14.11 19.81 7.60
CA ALA A 159 -15.38 19.21 7.98
C ALA A 159 -15.97 19.76 9.28
N TRP A 160 -15.21 20.55 10.05
CA TRP A 160 -15.59 21.10 11.34
C TRP A 160 -15.57 22.65 11.40
N GLY A 161 -15.48 23.32 10.24
CA GLY A 161 -15.55 24.77 10.09
C GLY A 161 -16.93 25.28 9.64
#